data_12e01563e3f9b0457fe29185bedfb8f6
#
_entry.id   12e01563e3f9b0457fe29185bedfb8f6
#
_cell.length_a   1.000
_cell.length_b   1.000
_cell.length_c   1.000
_cell.angle_alpha   90.00
_cell.angle_beta   90.00
_cell.angle_gamma   90.00
#
_symmetry.space_group_name_H-M   'P 1'
#
loop_
_entity.id
_entity.type
_entity.pdbx_description
1 polymer ?
#
loop_
_entity_poly.entity_id
_entity_poly.type
_entity_poly.pdbx_seq_one_letter_code
_entity_poly.pdbx_strand_id
1 'polypeptide(L)'
;IDRQSARTTWQLESTLNGRTVHTDVEGAYLAGRAVTSGSTVALSGQMAEPGTVSIIPDAAITSASWNDRPLPHLTNTPVPGPAAVSAPALHWVSKTGAPEAVQGYDDSTWKVASSTTGRTPWQKPTLGGAALDSNLLGFYEGSVWYRAHFTADTTRTLKLNANGGQGAPKPNGVDPAFMQVWINGTYAGAHRAIGNTTSIELPSSIKAGDPVVLSVVVHNLGQNLDWSDNGLSRQSRGLNSASLPAKGAVTWRVRGALSTEQTGDTARTMYNNGGLYGERAGWYLPGMPDKDWTAATTMTVNHPGIRWYRSTFNLSVPTGQDTTFQVVVKPSGNGKDPGGVGADHSQATIFVNGWNTGVYVGDVGPQTRFVIPAGFINLHGSNTIAVAVAAKEAGSGPASITVEPTHSVTGSLVGDLNKAPAYSPRTPDPATGTVPSLVPLPASLKTDSGAPFALKDSTVIVAKGQASESAKFLTILRRSTGFP
;
A
#
# COMPACT_ATOMS: atom_id res chain seq x y z
N ILE A 1 32.04 33.11 10.87
CA ILE A 1 31.60 31.95 10.04
C ILE A 1 30.76 32.53 8.91
N ASP A 2 31.17 32.32 7.65
CA ASP A 2 30.35 32.67 6.53
C ASP A 2 29.12 31.79 6.39
N ARG A 3 28.21 32.18 5.50
CA ARG A 3 26.91 31.46 5.37
C ARG A 3 27.05 30.03 4.87
N GLN A 4 28.15 29.70 4.22
CA GLN A 4 28.41 28.36 3.69
C GLN A 4 29.01 27.49 4.78
N SER A 5 29.99 27.97 5.51
CA SER A 5 30.62 27.28 6.65
C SER A 5 29.60 27.03 7.77
N ALA A 6 28.67 27.95 8.02
CA ALA A 6 27.64 27.78 9.01
C ALA A 6 26.69 26.58 8.76
N ARG A 7 26.59 26.09 7.52
CA ARG A 7 25.78 24.91 7.20
C ARG A 7 26.46 23.58 7.55
N THR A 8 27.75 23.60 7.75
CA THR A 8 28.58 22.42 8.03
C THR A 8 29.34 22.56 9.36
N THR A 9 28.92 23.50 10.21
CA THR A 9 29.47 23.72 11.55
C THR A 9 28.45 23.28 12.59
N TRP A 10 28.88 22.42 13.49
CA TRP A 10 28.07 21.79 14.52
C TRP A 10 28.72 22.03 15.89
N GLN A 11 28.00 22.58 16.86
CA GLN A 11 28.42 22.65 18.23
C GLN A 11 27.85 21.46 19.02
N LEU A 12 28.72 20.67 19.57
CA LEU A 12 28.36 19.48 20.37
C LEU A 12 28.76 19.67 21.82
N GLU A 13 27.91 19.18 22.70
CA GLU A 13 28.17 19.17 24.14
C GLU A 13 28.60 17.76 24.58
N SER A 14 29.55 17.73 25.52
CA SER A 14 29.96 16.53 26.23
C SER A 14 30.30 16.87 27.68
N THR A 15 30.55 15.87 28.50
CA THR A 15 30.93 16.06 29.91
C THR A 15 32.36 15.61 30.14
N LEU A 16 33.19 16.48 30.73
CA LEU A 16 34.55 16.17 31.16
C LEU A 16 34.68 16.54 32.64
N ASN A 17 35.00 15.59 33.51
CA ASN A 17 35.16 15.79 34.95
C ASN A 17 34.00 16.55 35.62
N GLY A 18 32.76 16.23 35.18
CA GLY A 18 31.53 16.85 35.70
C GLY A 18 31.23 18.26 35.17
N ARG A 19 32.00 18.76 34.22
CA ARG A 19 31.78 20.05 33.54
C ARG A 19 31.36 19.83 32.12
N THR A 20 30.47 20.69 31.60
CA THR A 20 30.12 20.74 30.19
C THR A 20 31.29 21.27 29.38
N VAL A 21 31.61 20.59 28.30
CA VAL A 21 32.62 20.96 27.29
C VAL A 21 31.94 21.07 25.96
N HIS A 22 32.16 22.16 25.27
CA HIS A 22 31.69 22.36 23.90
C HIS A 22 32.80 21.99 22.91
N THR A 23 32.38 21.41 21.80
CA THR A 23 33.28 21.06 20.71
C THR A 23 32.59 21.47 19.39
N ASP A 24 33.19 22.44 18.68
CA ASP A 24 32.74 22.81 17.37
C ASP A 24 33.36 21.86 16.33
N VAL A 25 32.54 21.36 15.43
CA VAL A 25 32.93 20.47 14.34
C VAL A 25 32.60 21.20 13.02
N GLU A 26 33.61 21.54 12.25
CA GLU A 26 33.48 22.19 10.95
C GLU A 26 33.73 21.19 9.81
N GLY A 27 33.03 21.36 8.69
CA GLY A 27 33.22 20.58 7.47
C GLY A 27 32.44 19.27 7.40
N ALA A 28 31.74 18.89 8.48
CA ALA A 28 30.89 17.69 8.46
C ALA A 28 29.52 17.97 7.87
N TYR A 29 28.96 17.01 7.13
CA TYR A 29 27.56 17.06 6.71
C TYR A 29 26.61 17.05 7.90
N LEU A 30 26.92 16.20 8.90
CA LEU A 30 26.23 16.13 10.18
C LEU A 30 27.23 15.70 11.25
N ALA A 31 27.22 16.36 12.41
CA ALA A 31 27.87 15.86 13.61
C ALA A 31 26.83 15.74 14.73
N GLY A 32 26.70 14.55 15.31
CA GLY A 32 25.56 14.22 16.17
C GLY A 32 25.90 13.80 17.58
N ARG A 33 27.17 13.50 17.90
CA ARG A 33 27.58 13.06 19.24
C ARG A 33 29.03 13.38 19.51
N ALA A 34 29.31 13.87 20.70
CA ALA A 34 30.64 13.99 21.25
C ALA A 34 30.72 13.26 22.61
N VAL A 35 31.81 12.52 22.84
CA VAL A 35 32.12 11.91 24.14
C VAL A 35 33.55 12.28 24.50
N THR A 36 33.73 12.99 25.59
CA THR A 36 35.06 13.43 26.03
C THR A 36 35.57 12.54 27.18
N SER A 37 36.81 12.10 27.07
CA SER A 37 37.51 11.33 28.10
C SER A 37 38.98 11.75 28.15
N GLY A 38 39.42 12.28 29.30
CA GLY A 38 40.76 12.84 29.44
C GLY A 38 40.98 13.99 28.44
N SER A 39 42.02 13.89 27.62
CA SER A 39 42.33 14.86 26.56
C SER A 39 41.87 14.43 25.17
N THR A 40 40.95 13.47 25.07
CA THR A 40 40.45 12.95 23.81
C THR A 40 38.95 13.19 23.67
N VAL A 41 38.49 13.57 22.48
CA VAL A 41 37.07 13.61 22.11
C VAL A 41 36.78 12.59 21.01
N ALA A 42 35.79 11.72 21.24
CA ALA A 42 35.26 10.81 20.27
C ALA A 42 33.98 11.41 19.65
N LEU A 43 33.98 11.58 18.36
CA LEU A 43 32.92 12.20 17.59
C LEU A 43 32.25 11.18 16.65
N SER A 44 30.94 11.28 16.55
CA SER A 44 30.19 10.56 15.52
C SER A 44 29.51 11.56 14.59
N GLY A 45 29.64 11.31 13.29
CA GLY A 45 29.09 12.21 12.29
C GLY A 45 29.04 11.60 10.90
N GLN A 46 28.58 12.38 9.92
CA GLN A 46 28.38 11.98 8.55
C GLN A 46 29.09 12.90 7.58
N MET A 47 29.61 12.31 6.49
CA MET A 47 30.12 13.00 5.32
C MET A 47 29.27 12.61 4.10
N ALA A 48 28.80 13.60 3.35
CA ALA A 48 28.07 13.35 2.09
C ALA A 48 29.01 13.27 0.88
N GLU A 49 30.21 13.81 1.03
CA GLU A 49 31.28 13.82 0.02
C GLU A 49 32.64 13.79 0.72
N PRO A 50 33.76 13.47 0.05
CA PRO A 50 35.09 13.59 0.63
C PRO A 50 35.36 15.06 1.01
N GLY A 51 35.90 15.27 2.20
CA GLY A 51 36.18 16.63 2.67
C GLY A 51 37.18 16.65 3.81
N THR A 52 37.32 17.81 4.46
CA THR A 52 38.15 17.98 5.65
C THR A 52 37.28 18.34 6.84
N VAL A 53 37.61 17.78 8.00
CA VAL A 53 36.95 18.09 9.26
C VAL A 53 37.93 18.83 10.19
N SER A 54 37.46 19.87 10.80
CA SER A 54 38.19 20.60 11.87
C SER A 54 37.41 20.50 13.16
N ILE A 55 38.15 20.13 14.24
CA ILE A 55 37.64 19.97 15.61
C ILE A 55 38.18 21.08 16.44
N ILE A 56 37.33 21.91 17.02
CA ILE A 56 37.66 23.09 17.80
C ILE A 56 37.02 22.94 19.20
N PRO A 57 37.68 22.34 20.15
CA PRO A 57 37.17 22.19 21.52
C PRO A 57 37.44 23.43 22.36
N ASP A 58 36.57 23.68 23.33
CA ASP A 58 36.77 24.75 24.33
C ASP A 58 37.58 24.30 25.57
N ALA A 59 38.08 23.07 25.59
CA ALA A 59 38.86 22.47 26.64
C ALA A 59 40.21 21.95 26.14
N ALA A 60 41.10 21.52 27.06
CA ALA A 60 42.41 20.97 26.73
C ALA A 60 42.33 19.58 26.06
N ILE A 61 41.68 19.50 24.91
CA ILE A 61 41.61 18.33 24.07
C ILE A 61 42.79 18.34 23.10
N THR A 62 43.56 17.26 23.09
CA THR A 62 44.76 17.12 22.23
C THR A 62 44.60 16.05 21.16
N SER A 63 43.54 15.24 21.23
CA SER A 63 43.26 14.20 20.23
C SER A 63 41.76 14.03 20.01
N ALA A 64 41.43 13.57 18.80
CA ALA A 64 40.04 13.28 18.44
C ALA A 64 39.94 12.00 17.61
N SER A 65 38.76 11.38 17.61
CA SER A 65 38.40 10.35 16.67
C SER A 65 37.09 10.74 15.96
N TRP A 66 36.94 10.27 14.72
CA TRP A 66 35.75 10.44 13.91
C TRP A 66 35.22 9.07 13.51
N ASN A 67 34.00 8.71 13.97
CA ASN A 67 33.40 7.39 13.75
C ASN A 67 34.39 6.25 14.09
N ASP A 68 34.95 6.30 15.30
CA ASP A 68 35.91 5.33 15.86
C ASP A 68 37.28 5.30 15.16
N ARG A 69 37.55 6.20 14.21
CA ARG A 69 38.85 6.34 13.56
C ARG A 69 39.62 7.53 14.16
N PRO A 70 40.83 7.31 14.71
CA PRO A 70 41.66 8.41 15.18
C PRO A 70 41.92 9.41 14.06
N LEU A 71 41.80 10.70 14.39
CA LEU A 71 42.19 11.77 13.48
C LEU A 71 43.65 12.13 13.71
N PRO A 72 44.48 12.25 12.63
CA PRO A 72 45.90 12.60 12.80
C PRO A 72 46.10 14.03 13.30
N HIS A 73 45.14 14.92 13.06
CA HIS A 73 45.15 16.31 13.47
C HIS A 73 43.76 16.73 13.91
N LEU A 74 43.66 17.75 14.75
CA LEU A 74 42.37 18.34 15.13
C LEU A 74 41.78 19.22 14.03
N THR A 75 42.61 19.82 13.16
CA THR A 75 42.18 20.75 12.15
C THR A 75 42.54 20.25 10.76
N ASN A 76 41.70 20.54 9.77
CA ASN A 76 41.88 20.22 8.34
C ASN A 76 42.22 18.74 8.07
N THR A 77 41.66 17.83 8.87
CA THR A 77 41.90 16.38 8.64
C THR A 77 41.02 15.88 7.52
N PRO A 78 41.60 15.26 6.47
CA PRO A 78 40.84 14.63 5.41
C PRO A 78 40.00 13.47 5.92
N VAL A 79 38.71 13.47 5.59
CA VAL A 79 37.77 12.41 5.91
C VAL A 79 37.13 11.93 4.62
N PRO A 80 37.10 10.59 4.36
CA PRO A 80 36.52 10.07 3.16
C PRO A 80 35.01 10.25 3.12
N GLY A 81 34.48 10.53 1.95
CA GLY A 81 33.05 10.48 1.68
C GLY A 81 32.56 9.05 1.43
N PRO A 82 31.26 8.89 1.11
CA PRO A 82 30.68 7.62 0.78
C PRO A 82 31.24 7.05 -0.53
N ALA A 83 31.38 5.75 -0.58
CA ALA A 83 31.69 5.04 -1.81
C ALA A 83 30.45 5.03 -2.73
N ALA A 84 30.67 4.96 -4.05
CA ALA A 84 29.59 4.83 -5.01
C ALA A 84 28.85 3.51 -4.83
N VAL A 85 27.51 3.57 -4.83
CA VAL A 85 26.62 2.41 -4.78
C VAL A 85 25.88 2.29 -6.12
N SER A 86 25.94 1.11 -6.74
CA SER A 86 25.29 0.87 -8.02
C SER A 86 23.83 0.41 -7.81
N ALA A 87 22.98 0.73 -8.78
CA ALA A 87 21.64 0.19 -8.88
C ALA A 87 21.71 -1.36 -9.05
N PRO A 88 20.90 -2.13 -8.32
CA PRO A 88 20.86 -3.58 -8.49
C PRO A 88 20.19 -3.97 -9.81
N ALA A 89 20.61 -5.07 -10.40
CA ALA A 89 19.90 -5.68 -11.52
C ALA A 89 18.63 -6.35 -11.02
N LEU A 90 17.51 -6.12 -11.72
CA LEU A 90 16.23 -6.75 -11.43
C LEU A 90 15.90 -7.78 -12.53
N HIS A 91 15.66 -9.02 -12.10
CA HIS A 91 15.23 -10.11 -12.96
C HIS A 91 13.78 -10.42 -12.66
N TRP A 92 12.88 -10.02 -13.56
CA TRP A 92 11.46 -10.08 -13.31
C TRP A 92 10.86 -11.43 -13.69
N VAL A 93 9.98 -11.93 -12.83
CA VAL A 93 9.01 -12.97 -13.14
C VAL A 93 7.59 -12.41 -13.01
N SER A 94 6.63 -12.96 -13.73
CA SER A 94 5.26 -12.43 -13.75
C SER A 94 4.20 -13.53 -13.74
N LYS A 95 3.02 -13.17 -13.23
CA LYS A 95 1.84 -14.03 -13.17
C LYS A 95 0.57 -13.19 -13.38
N THR A 96 -0.44 -13.78 -14.03
CA THR A 96 -1.77 -13.18 -14.13
C THR A 96 -2.39 -13.05 -12.74
N GLY A 97 -2.96 -11.89 -12.44
CA GLY A 97 -3.36 -11.47 -11.10
C GLY A 97 -4.85 -11.31 -10.86
N ALA A 98 -5.70 -11.79 -11.75
CA ALA A 98 -7.15 -11.64 -11.64
C ALA A 98 -7.91 -12.98 -11.79
N PRO A 99 -7.67 -13.98 -10.91
CA PRO A 99 -8.43 -15.22 -10.98
C PRO A 99 -9.93 -15.00 -10.73
N GLU A 100 -10.31 -13.94 -10.04
CA GLU A 100 -11.71 -13.55 -9.81
C GLU A 100 -12.46 -13.19 -11.09
N ALA A 101 -11.75 -12.88 -12.18
CA ALA A 101 -12.35 -12.65 -13.48
C ALA A 101 -12.84 -13.95 -14.14
N VAL A 102 -12.29 -15.10 -13.77
CA VAL A 102 -12.64 -16.39 -14.35
C VAL A 102 -14.08 -16.77 -14.00
N GLN A 103 -14.85 -17.23 -14.98
CA GLN A 103 -16.27 -17.58 -14.79
C GLN A 103 -16.48 -18.59 -13.65
N GLY A 104 -15.65 -19.63 -13.56
CA GLY A 104 -15.75 -20.69 -12.57
C GLY A 104 -15.03 -20.41 -11.24
N TYR A 105 -14.61 -19.18 -10.99
CA TYR A 105 -13.98 -18.82 -9.72
C TYR A 105 -14.98 -18.97 -8.56
N ASP A 106 -14.56 -19.61 -7.46
CA ASP A 106 -15.39 -19.77 -6.27
C ASP A 106 -15.44 -18.47 -5.44
N ASP A 107 -16.59 -17.83 -5.49
CA ASP A 107 -16.89 -16.63 -4.70
C ASP A 107 -17.90 -16.89 -3.57
N SER A 108 -18.15 -18.16 -3.22
CA SER A 108 -19.16 -18.57 -2.23
C SER A 108 -18.96 -17.94 -0.85
N THR A 109 -17.71 -17.64 -0.48
CA THR A 109 -17.35 -17.03 0.81
C THR A 109 -17.38 -15.48 0.79
N TRP A 110 -17.66 -14.87 -0.35
CA TRP A 110 -17.70 -13.43 -0.45
C TRP A 110 -18.95 -12.84 0.20
N LYS A 111 -18.85 -11.58 0.63
CA LYS A 111 -20.01 -10.86 1.17
C LYS A 111 -21.12 -10.73 0.13
N VAL A 112 -22.34 -11.05 0.51
CA VAL A 112 -23.52 -10.81 -0.32
C VAL A 112 -24.00 -9.37 -0.10
N ALA A 113 -24.15 -8.62 -1.19
CA ALA A 113 -24.77 -7.30 -1.14
C ALA A 113 -26.28 -7.44 -1.32
N SER A 114 -27.02 -7.36 -0.21
CA SER A 114 -28.49 -7.52 -0.15
C SER A 114 -29.26 -6.26 0.23
N SER A 115 -28.57 -5.23 0.74
CA SER A 115 -29.20 -3.96 1.07
C SER A 115 -29.65 -3.22 -0.18
N THR A 116 -30.82 -2.58 -0.13
CA THR A 116 -31.32 -1.67 -1.18
C THR A 116 -31.16 -0.19 -0.78
N THR A 117 -30.60 0.08 0.40
CA THR A 117 -30.34 1.41 0.91
C THR A 117 -28.83 1.59 1.09
N GLY A 118 -28.31 2.77 0.70
CA GLY A 118 -26.92 3.12 0.92
C GLY A 118 -26.60 3.36 2.40
N ARG A 119 -25.32 3.71 2.65
CA ARG A 119 -24.80 3.99 4.00
C ARG A 119 -25.55 5.13 4.73
N THR A 120 -26.09 6.08 3.97
CA THR A 120 -26.88 7.17 4.48
C THR A 120 -28.23 7.22 3.76
N PRO A 121 -29.30 7.76 4.39
CA PRO A 121 -30.65 7.78 3.80
C PRO A 121 -30.74 8.47 2.43
N TRP A 122 -29.82 9.39 2.15
CA TRP A 122 -29.78 10.13 0.87
C TRP A 122 -28.90 9.45 -0.20
N GLN A 123 -28.09 8.46 0.18
CA GLN A 123 -27.27 7.69 -0.77
C GLN A 123 -28.06 6.50 -1.30
N LYS A 124 -29.00 6.76 -2.20
CA LYS A 124 -29.72 5.69 -2.89
C LYS A 124 -28.92 5.18 -4.08
N PRO A 125 -29.00 3.86 -4.38
CA PRO A 125 -28.42 3.35 -5.61
C PRO A 125 -28.96 4.08 -6.85
N THR A 126 -28.08 4.69 -7.64
CA THR A 126 -28.44 5.53 -8.80
C THR A 126 -29.28 4.79 -9.84
N LEU A 127 -29.00 3.49 -10.04
CA LEU A 127 -29.68 2.61 -11.00
C LEU A 127 -30.73 1.71 -10.30
N GLY A 128 -30.99 1.91 -9.01
CA GLY A 128 -31.82 1.01 -8.21
C GLY A 128 -31.11 -0.31 -7.87
N GLY A 129 -31.90 -1.29 -7.37
CA GLY A 129 -31.39 -2.61 -7.01
C GLY A 129 -30.54 -2.60 -5.71
N ALA A 130 -29.54 -3.47 -5.65
CA ALA A 130 -28.66 -3.59 -4.50
C ALA A 130 -27.76 -2.36 -4.36
N ALA A 131 -27.57 -1.92 -3.13
CA ALA A 131 -26.55 -0.94 -2.78
C ALA A 131 -25.19 -1.63 -2.72
N LEU A 132 -24.30 -1.25 -3.63
CA LEU A 132 -23.01 -1.91 -3.85
C LEU A 132 -21.83 -1.10 -3.31
N ASP A 133 -22.12 0.00 -2.58
CA ASP A 133 -21.10 0.85 -1.96
C ASP A 133 -20.13 0.02 -1.11
N SER A 134 -18.85 0.09 -1.46
CA SER A 134 -17.80 -0.67 -0.79
C SER A 134 -17.70 -0.34 0.69
N ASN A 135 -17.95 0.93 1.07
CA ASN A 135 -17.90 1.36 2.47
C ASN A 135 -19.04 0.74 3.30
N LEU A 136 -20.22 0.55 2.69
CA LEU A 136 -21.34 -0.16 3.32
C LEU A 136 -20.97 -1.61 3.65
N LEU A 137 -20.11 -2.21 2.82
CA LEU A 137 -19.68 -3.60 2.94
C LEU A 137 -18.42 -3.76 3.80
N GLY A 138 -17.86 -2.65 4.31
CA GLY A 138 -16.66 -2.66 5.17
C GLY A 138 -15.34 -2.61 4.41
N PHE A 139 -15.34 -2.28 3.11
CA PHE A 139 -14.16 -2.12 2.28
C PHE A 139 -13.92 -0.63 2.04
N TYR A 140 -13.05 -0.02 2.83
CA TYR A 140 -12.85 1.43 2.84
C TYR A 140 -11.76 1.91 1.89
N GLU A 141 -10.86 1.03 1.48
CA GLU A 141 -9.70 1.34 0.68
C GLU A 141 -9.29 0.16 -0.21
N GLY A 142 -8.36 0.41 -1.14
CA GLY A 142 -7.87 -0.59 -2.07
C GLY A 142 -8.88 -0.98 -3.14
N SER A 143 -8.52 -1.95 -3.95
CA SER A 143 -9.36 -2.47 -5.02
C SER A 143 -10.48 -3.35 -4.47
N VAL A 144 -11.68 -3.20 -5.03
CA VAL A 144 -12.84 -3.98 -4.61
C VAL A 144 -13.41 -4.74 -5.80
N TRP A 145 -13.56 -6.04 -5.62
CA TRP A 145 -14.15 -6.95 -6.59
C TRP A 145 -15.64 -7.12 -6.35
N TYR A 146 -16.39 -7.16 -7.44
CA TYR A 146 -17.82 -7.43 -7.48
C TYR A 146 -18.09 -8.55 -8.47
N ARG A 147 -18.89 -9.52 -8.09
CA ARG A 147 -19.34 -10.58 -8.99
C ARG A 147 -20.86 -10.67 -8.94
N ALA A 148 -21.49 -10.67 -10.12
CA ALA A 148 -22.92 -10.86 -10.27
C ALA A 148 -23.19 -12.17 -11.02
N HIS A 149 -24.05 -12.99 -10.46
CA HIS A 149 -24.54 -14.21 -11.09
C HIS A 149 -26.00 -14.01 -11.48
N PHE A 150 -26.30 -14.13 -12.76
CA PHE A 150 -27.66 -13.94 -13.28
C PHE A 150 -27.91 -14.73 -14.56
N THR A 151 -29.19 -14.87 -14.92
CA THR A 151 -29.63 -15.41 -16.22
C THR A 151 -29.94 -14.24 -17.15
N ALA A 152 -29.36 -14.21 -18.33
CA ALA A 152 -29.59 -13.16 -19.32
C ALA A 152 -31.07 -13.09 -19.74
N ASP A 153 -31.60 -11.87 -19.89
CA ASP A 153 -32.89 -11.62 -20.49
C ASP A 153 -32.76 -11.25 -22.00
N THR A 154 -33.80 -10.69 -22.56
CA THR A 154 -33.82 -10.25 -23.99
C THR A 154 -33.13 -8.90 -24.20
N THR A 155 -32.92 -8.12 -23.15
CA THR A 155 -32.14 -6.88 -23.20
C THR A 155 -30.65 -7.24 -23.15
N ARG A 156 -29.80 -6.38 -23.71
CA ARG A 156 -28.38 -6.74 -23.88
C ARG A 156 -27.45 -5.75 -23.19
N THR A 157 -27.98 -4.63 -22.78
CA THR A 157 -27.18 -3.55 -22.21
C THR A 157 -27.15 -3.68 -20.68
N LEU A 158 -25.98 -3.83 -20.13
CA LEU A 158 -25.75 -3.64 -18.68
C LEU A 158 -25.30 -2.20 -18.41
N LYS A 159 -25.65 -1.65 -17.25
CA LYS A 159 -25.24 -0.33 -16.80
C LYS A 159 -24.60 -0.42 -15.44
N LEU A 160 -23.44 0.20 -15.29
CA LEU A 160 -22.67 0.22 -14.06
C LEU A 160 -22.42 1.67 -13.64
N ASN A 161 -22.72 2.01 -12.40
CA ASN A 161 -22.33 3.28 -11.79
C ASN A 161 -21.21 3.02 -10.78
N ALA A 162 -20.02 3.55 -11.04
CA ALA A 162 -18.82 3.27 -10.26
C ALA A 162 -18.11 4.56 -9.85
N ASN A 163 -17.53 4.55 -8.63
CA ASN A 163 -16.71 5.63 -8.09
C ASN A 163 -15.50 5.06 -7.34
N GLY A 164 -14.33 5.20 -7.94
CA GLY A 164 -13.05 4.78 -7.34
C GLY A 164 -12.30 5.92 -6.64
N GLY A 165 -12.92 7.06 -6.50
CA GLY A 165 -12.32 8.29 -5.97
C GLY A 165 -12.23 9.36 -7.05
N GLN A 166 -12.77 10.51 -6.75
CA GLN A 166 -12.80 11.64 -7.66
C GLN A 166 -11.59 12.53 -7.39
N GLY A 167 -10.64 12.54 -8.33
CA GLY A 167 -9.80 13.72 -8.49
C GLY A 167 -10.66 14.87 -9.04
N ALA A 168 -10.29 16.12 -8.79
CA ALA A 168 -10.95 17.24 -9.48
C ALA A 168 -10.97 16.94 -10.98
N PRO A 169 -12.12 17.15 -11.68
CA PRO A 169 -12.18 16.94 -13.12
C PRO A 169 -11.03 17.69 -13.77
N LYS A 170 -10.07 16.98 -14.33
CA LYS A 170 -8.97 17.63 -15.02
C LYS A 170 -9.51 18.13 -16.35
N PRO A 171 -9.09 19.33 -16.82
CA PRO A 171 -9.54 19.90 -18.08
C PRO A 171 -9.37 18.97 -19.28
N ASN A 172 -8.58 17.93 -19.13
CA ASN A 172 -8.12 17.05 -20.18
C ASN A 172 -8.83 15.69 -20.21
N GLY A 173 -9.85 15.49 -19.38
CA GLY A 173 -10.66 14.27 -19.42
C GLY A 173 -9.99 12.99 -18.92
N VAL A 174 -8.79 13.09 -18.34
CA VAL A 174 -8.07 11.92 -17.79
C VAL A 174 -8.42 11.77 -16.31
N ASP A 175 -9.09 10.67 -15.99
CA ASP A 175 -9.47 10.34 -14.63
C ASP A 175 -8.62 9.18 -14.12
N PRO A 176 -8.03 9.33 -12.91
CA PRO A 176 -7.21 8.29 -12.32
C PRO A 176 -8.01 7.05 -11.92
N ALA A 177 -9.28 7.25 -11.55
CA ALA A 177 -10.13 6.17 -11.08
C ALA A 177 -10.81 5.43 -12.23
N PHE A 178 -10.67 4.12 -12.25
CA PHE A 178 -11.28 3.25 -13.26
C PHE A 178 -11.75 1.94 -12.67
N MET A 179 -12.62 1.27 -13.43
CA MET A 179 -13.01 -0.11 -13.20
C MET A 179 -12.61 -0.97 -14.39
N GLN A 180 -12.34 -2.24 -14.15
CA GLN A 180 -12.14 -3.25 -15.18
C GLN A 180 -13.28 -4.25 -15.12
N VAL A 181 -13.76 -4.68 -16.27
CA VAL A 181 -14.96 -5.49 -16.42
C VAL A 181 -14.68 -6.74 -17.24
N TRP A 182 -15.18 -7.87 -16.77
CA TRP A 182 -15.17 -9.16 -17.48
C TRP A 182 -16.57 -9.75 -17.50
N ILE A 183 -16.93 -10.36 -18.63
CA ILE A 183 -18.19 -11.07 -18.81
C ILE A 183 -17.84 -12.52 -19.15
N ASN A 184 -18.26 -13.48 -18.35
CA ASN A 184 -17.91 -14.89 -18.45
C ASN A 184 -16.41 -15.14 -18.66
N GLY A 185 -15.58 -14.37 -17.94
CA GLY A 185 -14.11 -14.47 -18.00
C GLY A 185 -13.46 -13.70 -19.16
N THR A 186 -14.24 -13.19 -20.11
CA THR A 186 -13.75 -12.37 -21.22
C THR A 186 -13.68 -10.90 -20.80
N TYR A 187 -12.54 -10.26 -21.05
CA TYR A 187 -12.36 -8.84 -20.73
C TYR A 187 -13.26 -7.97 -21.60
N ALA A 188 -14.07 -7.13 -20.95
CA ALA A 188 -15.04 -6.24 -21.59
C ALA A 188 -14.63 -4.76 -21.53
N GLY A 189 -13.44 -4.48 -21.03
CA GLY A 189 -12.86 -3.14 -21.05
C GLY A 189 -12.56 -2.54 -19.69
N ALA A 190 -11.80 -1.43 -19.73
CA ALA A 190 -11.63 -0.51 -18.61
C ALA A 190 -12.52 0.72 -18.83
N HIS A 191 -13.18 1.17 -17.76
CA HIS A 191 -14.13 2.28 -17.82
C HIS A 191 -13.88 3.24 -16.66
N ARG A 192 -14.18 4.52 -16.88
CA ARG A 192 -14.07 5.54 -15.83
C ARG A 192 -14.93 5.17 -14.61
N ALA A 193 -14.42 5.46 -13.42
CA ALA A 193 -15.09 5.22 -12.15
C ALA A 193 -15.10 6.50 -11.29
N ILE A 194 -15.84 7.50 -11.74
CA ILE A 194 -15.90 8.85 -11.14
C ILE A 194 -17.31 9.22 -10.67
N GLY A 195 -18.16 8.24 -10.39
CA GLY A 195 -19.58 8.46 -10.09
C GLY A 195 -20.48 8.52 -11.32
N ASN A 196 -19.92 8.26 -12.53
CA ASN A 196 -20.65 8.19 -13.77
C ASN A 196 -21.26 6.80 -14.03
N THR A 197 -22.25 6.76 -14.92
CA THR A 197 -22.84 5.51 -15.42
C THR A 197 -22.22 5.14 -16.76
N THR A 198 -21.75 3.91 -16.86
CA THR A 198 -21.23 3.32 -18.10
C THR A 198 -22.18 2.24 -18.59
N SER A 199 -22.45 2.22 -19.89
CA SER A 199 -23.24 1.18 -20.57
C SER A 199 -22.31 0.23 -21.33
N ILE A 200 -22.53 -1.07 -21.18
CA ILE A 200 -21.73 -2.14 -21.81
C ILE A 200 -22.69 -3.15 -22.42
N GLU A 201 -22.44 -3.55 -23.65
CA GLU A 201 -23.24 -4.58 -24.32
C GLU A 201 -22.73 -5.99 -24.00
N LEU A 202 -23.64 -6.91 -23.73
CA LEU A 202 -23.29 -8.32 -23.61
C LEU A 202 -22.73 -8.84 -24.97
N PRO A 203 -21.69 -9.68 -24.94
CA PRO A 203 -21.21 -10.37 -26.14
C PRO A 203 -22.32 -11.04 -26.93
N SER A 204 -22.29 -10.97 -28.25
CA SER A 204 -23.33 -11.52 -29.13
C SER A 204 -23.54 -13.05 -29.00
N SER A 205 -22.53 -13.74 -28.44
CA SER A 205 -22.59 -15.17 -28.09
C SER A 205 -23.54 -15.47 -26.95
N ILE A 206 -23.79 -14.53 -26.04
CA ILE A 206 -24.71 -14.71 -24.90
C ILE A 206 -26.16 -14.50 -25.40
N LYS A 207 -27.03 -15.46 -25.16
CA LYS A 207 -28.45 -15.43 -25.52
C LYS A 207 -29.33 -15.28 -24.29
N ALA A 208 -30.57 -14.86 -24.47
CA ALA A 208 -31.57 -14.88 -23.42
C ALA A 208 -31.72 -16.31 -22.87
N GLY A 209 -31.67 -16.44 -21.55
CA GLY A 209 -31.68 -17.73 -20.83
C GLY A 209 -30.30 -18.27 -20.48
N ASP A 210 -29.22 -17.72 -21.01
CA ASP A 210 -27.87 -18.17 -20.70
C ASP A 210 -27.43 -17.68 -19.30
N PRO A 211 -26.66 -18.49 -18.53
CA PRO A 211 -26.05 -18.06 -17.30
C PRO A 211 -24.89 -17.08 -17.59
N VAL A 212 -24.84 -16.00 -16.83
CA VAL A 212 -23.83 -14.95 -16.95
C VAL A 212 -23.17 -14.70 -15.60
N VAL A 213 -21.85 -14.62 -15.63
CA VAL A 213 -21.04 -14.11 -14.53
C VAL A 213 -20.38 -12.80 -14.97
N LEU A 214 -20.80 -11.72 -14.36
CA LEU A 214 -20.16 -10.42 -14.49
C LEU A 214 -19.14 -10.25 -13.36
N SER A 215 -17.88 -9.98 -13.69
CA SER A 215 -16.84 -9.66 -12.72
C SER A 215 -16.38 -8.23 -12.96
N VAL A 216 -16.32 -7.44 -11.89
CA VAL A 216 -15.87 -6.03 -11.92
C VAL A 216 -14.88 -5.79 -10.80
N VAL A 217 -13.75 -5.19 -11.09
CA VAL A 217 -12.88 -4.61 -10.07
C VAL A 217 -12.90 -3.09 -10.21
N VAL A 218 -13.13 -2.40 -9.09
CA VAL A 218 -13.01 -0.95 -9.01
C VAL A 218 -11.75 -0.62 -8.23
N HIS A 219 -10.84 0.14 -8.86
CA HIS A 219 -9.62 0.61 -8.22
C HIS A 219 -9.93 1.86 -7.41
N ASN A 220 -9.93 1.72 -6.09
CA ASN A 220 -10.25 2.79 -5.15
C ASN A 220 -8.97 3.54 -4.77
N LEU A 221 -8.95 4.84 -5.03
CA LEU A 221 -7.83 5.75 -4.74
C LEU A 221 -7.99 6.49 -3.40
N GLY A 222 -8.95 6.08 -2.58
CA GLY A 222 -9.18 6.61 -1.25
C GLY A 222 -10.46 7.46 -1.13
N GLN A 223 -10.67 7.99 0.07
CA GLN A 223 -11.83 8.80 0.43
C GLN A 223 -11.55 10.29 0.20
N ASN A 224 -12.61 11.07 -0.06
CA ASN A 224 -12.48 12.51 -0.08
C ASN A 224 -12.29 13.06 1.34
N LEU A 225 -11.46 14.09 1.46
CA LEU A 225 -11.40 14.92 2.64
C LEU A 225 -12.62 15.88 2.61
N ASP A 226 -13.38 15.93 3.68
CA ASP A 226 -14.53 16.81 3.83
C ASP A 226 -14.27 17.80 4.97
N TRP A 227 -13.95 19.03 4.59
CA TRP A 227 -13.72 20.15 5.50
C TRP A 227 -14.95 21.09 5.59
N SER A 228 -15.92 20.87 4.73
CA SER A 228 -17.21 21.55 4.73
C SER A 228 -18.30 20.51 4.83
N ASP A 229 -19.42 20.87 5.42
CA ASP A 229 -20.56 19.97 5.63
C ASP A 229 -21.36 19.73 4.34
N ASN A 230 -20.66 19.33 3.26
CA ASN A 230 -21.27 19.04 1.96
C ASN A 230 -21.43 17.53 1.65
N GLY A 231 -21.03 16.67 2.58
CA GLY A 231 -21.18 15.22 2.46
C GLY A 231 -20.21 14.54 1.49
N LEU A 232 -19.16 15.21 1.01
CA LEU A 232 -18.20 14.63 0.05
C LEU A 232 -17.41 13.45 0.65
N SER A 233 -17.10 13.49 1.94
CA SER A 233 -16.45 12.38 2.65
C SER A 233 -17.33 11.13 2.74
N ARG A 234 -18.62 11.27 2.47
CA ARG A 234 -19.63 10.21 2.53
C ARG A 234 -20.00 9.65 1.15
N GLN A 235 -19.34 10.10 0.09
CA GLN A 235 -19.58 9.57 -1.24
C GLN A 235 -19.31 8.07 -1.29
N SER A 236 -20.15 7.36 -2.06
CA SER A 236 -19.95 5.93 -2.32
C SER A 236 -18.61 5.65 -2.98
N ARG A 237 -18.00 4.55 -2.64
CA ARG A 237 -16.82 3.99 -3.33
C ARG A 237 -17.12 2.60 -3.85
N GLY A 238 -16.38 2.18 -4.87
CA GLY A 238 -16.65 0.94 -5.58
C GLY A 238 -17.78 1.10 -6.59
N LEU A 239 -18.61 0.08 -6.77
CA LEU A 239 -19.89 0.22 -7.46
C LEU A 239 -20.90 0.88 -6.53
N ASN A 240 -21.59 1.93 -7.01
CA ASN A 240 -22.76 2.46 -6.32
C ASN A 240 -23.98 1.56 -6.59
N SER A 241 -24.19 1.24 -7.86
CA SER A 241 -25.32 0.42 -8.31
C SER A 241 -25.08 -0.13 -9.71
N ALA A 242 -25.90 -1.08 -10.11
CA ALA A 242 -25.91 -1.65 -11.44
C ALA A 242 -27.34 -1.96 -11.90
N SER A 243 -27.57 -1.86 -13.21
CA SER A 243 -28.74 -2.40 -13.91
C SER A 243 -28.27 -3.45 -14.90
N LEU A 244 -28.70 -4.69 -14.71
CA LEU A 244 -28.27 -5.83 -15.50
C LEU A 244 -29.41 -6.32 -16.39
N PRO A 245 -29.11 -6.85 -17.60
CA PRO A 245 -30.07 -7.52 -18.46
C PRO A 245 -30.36 -8.92 -17.88
N ALA A 246 -31.09 -8.98 -16.78
CA ALA A 246 -31.25 -10.17 -15.97
C ALA A 246 -32.70 -10.60 -15.86
N LYS A 247 -32.98 -11.87 -16.12
CA LYS A 247 -34.26 -12.51 -15.83
C LYS A 247 -34.30 -12.95 -14.37
N GLY A 248 -35.10 -12.26 -13.58
CA GLY A 248 -35.26 -12.56 -12.14
C GLY A 248 -34.21 -11.91 -11.24
N ALA A 249 -33.98 -12.49 -10.08
CA ALA A 249 -33.10 -11.95 -9.05
C ALA A 249 -31.61 -12.08 -9.44
N VAL A 250 -30.83 -11.08 -9.06
CA VAL A 250 -29.37 -11.04 -9.21
C VAL A 250 -28.73 -11.18 -7.84
N THR A 251 -27.79 -12.10 -7.72
CA THR A 251 -26.95 -12.21 -6.52
C THR A 251 -25.63 -11.49 -6.77
N TRP A 252 -25.35 -10.50 -5.95
CA TRP A 252 -24.08 -9.80 -5.93
C TRP A 252 -23.20 -10.29 -4.81
N ARG A 253 -21.96 -10.64 -5.14
CA ARG A 253 -20.92 -11.00 -4.19
C ARG A 253 -19.77 -10.01 -4.29
N VAL A 254 -19.24 -9.59 -3.13
CA VAL A 254 -18.29 -8.48 -3.07
C VAL A 254 -17.11 -8.84 -2.18
N ARG A 255 -15.91 -8.52 -2.65
CA ARG A 255 -14.66 -8.79 -1.95
C ARG A 255 -13.69 -7.61 -2.11
N GLY A 256 -13.20 -7.12 -1.01
CA GLY A 256 -12.05 -6.22 -0.92
C GLY A 256 -11.05 -6.73 0.10
N ALA A 257 -10.16 -5.89 0.58
CA ALA A 257 -9.39 -6.18 1.78
C ALA A 257 -10.22 -5.86 3.02
N LEU A 258 -10.31 -6.81 3.94
CA LEU A 258 -10.75 -6.58 5.31
C LEU A 258 -9.53 -6.65 6.21
N SER A 259 -9.44 -5.73 7.15
CA SER A 259 -8.38 -5.73 8.17
C SER A 259 -8.33 -7.05 8.97
N THR A 260 -9.45 -7.78 9.03
CA THR A 260 -9.59 -9.06 9.71
C THR A 260 -9.28 -10.28 8.83
N GLU A 261 -9.22 -10.12 7.51
CA GLU A 261 -8.88 -11.21 6.57
C GLU A 261 -7.39 -11.24 6.29
N GLN A 262 -6.68 -11.29 7.35
CA GLN A 262 -5.27 -11.06 7.25
C GLN A 262 -4.55 -12.26 6.70
N THR A 263 -3.73 -11.92 5.80
CA THR A 263 -2.67 -12.66 5.20
C THR A 263 -1.58 -13.12 6.19
N GLY A 264 -1.78 -13.13 7.52
CA GLY A 264 -0.76 -13.46 8.52
C GLY A 264 0.27 -12.35 8.75
N ASP A 265 0.21 -11.26 7.97
CA ASP A 265 1.07 -10.11 8.12
C ASP A 265 0.35 -9.01 8.90
N THR A 266 0.30 -9.14 10.21
CA THR A 266 -0.38 -8.17 11.09
C THR A 266 0.30 -6.81 11.16
N ALA A 267 1.58 -6.74 10.81
CA ALA A 267 2.36 -5.52 10.88
C ALA A 267 2.09 -4.56 9.72
N ARG A 268 1.85 -5.11 8.51
CA ARG A 268 1.74 -4.31 7.28
C ARG A 268 0.32 -4.06 6.82
N THR A 269 -0.65 -4.85 7.28
CA THR A 269 -2.02 -4.84 6.74
C THR A 269 -2.70 -3.48 6.77
N MET A 270 -2.45 -2.66 7.78
CA MET A 270 -3.03 -1.31 7.84
C MET A 270 -2.36 -0.32 6.87
N TYR A 271 -1.20 -0.66 6.30
CA TYR A 271 -0.45 0.18 5.36
C TYR A 271 -0.54 -0.31 3.91
N ASN A 272 -1.00 -1.54 3.72
CA ASN A 272 -1.14 -2.16 2.41
C ASN A 272 -2.63 -2.25 2.08
N ASN A 273 -3.06 -1.45 1.13
CA ASN A 273 -4.47 -1.25 0.78
C ASN A 273 -5.10 -2.45 0.07
N GLY A 274 -4.73 -3.64 0.29
CA GLY A 274 -5.24 -4.90 -0.22
C GLY A 274 -6.45 -4.89 -1.16
N GLY A 275 -6.92 -6.05 -1.51
CA GLY A 275 -8.13 -6.22 -2.32
C GLY A 275 -7.89 -6.92 -3.64
N LEU A 276 -6.72 -6.82 -4.23
CA LEU A 276 -6.31 -7.69 -5.33
C LEU A 276 -5.98 -9.09 -4.81
N TYR A 277 -6.21 -10.10 -5.65
CA TYR A 277 -5.91 -11.49 -5.29
C TYR A 277 -4.47 -11.68 -4.76
N GLY A 278 -3.50 -11.15 -5.48
CA GLY A 278 -2.10 -11.29 -5.07
C GLY A 278 -1.78 -10.62 -3.74
N GLU A 279 -2.48 -9.54 -3.38
CA GLU A 279 -2.36 -8.93 -2.06
C GLU A 279 -2.93 -9.87 -0.98
N ARG A 280 -4.12 -10.41 -1.19
CA ARG A 280 -4.74 -11.38 -0.26
C ARG A 280 -3.95 -12.68 -0.17
N ALA A 281 -3.27 -13.09 -1.25
CA ALA A 281 -2.43 -14.29 -1.31
C ALA A 281 -0.99 -14.05 -0.85
N GLY A 282 -0.62 -12.82 -0.48
CA GLY A 282 0.73 -12.48 -0.01
C GLY A 282 1.80 -12.50 -1.10
N TRP A 283 1.44 -12.29 -2.37
CA TRP A 283 2.39 -12.32 -3.49
C TRP A 283 3.45 -11.21 -3.43
N TYR A 284 3.22 -10.20 -2.63
CA TYR A 284 4.14 -9.09 -2.39
C TYR A 284 5.16 -9.37 -1.28
N LEU A 285 5.03 -10.47 -0.53
CA LEU A 285 5.84 -10.75 0.65
C LEU A 285 7.21 -11.35 0.27
N PRO A 286 8.30 -11.00 0.99
CA PRO A 286 9.57 -11.68 0.86
C PRO A 286 9.46 -13.18 1.14
N GLY A 287 10.18 -14.01 0.37
CA GLY A 287 10.19 -15.46 0.54
C GLY A 287 8.95 -16.20 0.00
N MET A 288 7.95 -15.49 -0.54
CA MET A 288 6.84 -16.13 -1.23
C MET A 288 7.35 -16.90 -2.44
N PRO A 289 6.99 -18.20 -2.59
CA PRO A 289 7.42 -19.01 -3.71
C PRO A 289 6.88 -18.47 -5.05
N ASP A 290 7.77 -18.25 -6.02
CA ASP A 290 7.43 -17.74 -7.35
C ASP A 290 8.02 -18.59 -8.49
N LYS A 291 8.37 -19.86 -8.19
CA LYS A 291 8.98 -20.80 -9.15
C LYS A 291 8.11 -21.12 -10.37
N ASP A 292 6.79 -20.99 -10.20
CA ASP A 292 5.78 -21.21 -11.25
C ASP A 292 5.46 -19.92 -12.04
N TRP A 293 6.14 -18.80 -11.74
CA TRP A 293 5.96 -17.56 -12.46
C TRP A 293 6.83 -17.54 -13.72
N THR A 294 6.32 -16.87 -14.75
CA THR A 294 7.00 -16.80 -16.06
C THR A 294 7.97 -15.62 -16.08
N ALA A 295 9.17 -15.82 -16.62
CA ALA A 295 10.13 -14.73 -16.84
C ALA A 295 9.49 -13.60 -17.65
N ALA A 296 9.79 -12.36 -17.27
CA ALA A 296 9.26 -11.16 -17.90
C ALA A 296 10.40 -10.19 -18.24
N THR A 297 10.44 -9.72 -19.48
CA THR A 297 11.41 -8.74 -19.96
C THR A 297 10.83 -7.32 -20.08
N THR A 298 9.51 -7.19 -19.99
CA THR A 298 8.78 -5.93 -20.04
C THR A 298 7.65 -5.94 -19.02
N MET A 299 7.22 -4.77 -18.59
CA MET A 299 6.03 -4.59 -17.75
C MET A 299 4.80 -4.12 -18.54
N THR A 300 4.96 -3.80 -19.81
CA THR A 300 3.82 -3.63 -20.70
C THR A 300 3.15 -4.98 -20.97
N VAL A 301 1.83 -5.01 -20.94
CA VAL A 301 1.06 -6.25 -21.04
C VAL A 301 0.54 -6.49 -22.45
N ASN A 302 0.56 -7.74 -22.92
CA ASN A 302 -0.06 -8.12 -24.20
C ASN A 302 -1.58 -8.23 -24.08
N HIS A 303 -2.09 -8.50 -22.87
CA HIS A 303 -3.52 -8.63 -22.58
C HIS A 303 -3.88 -7.73 -21.40
N PRO A 304 -4.95 -6.95 -21.50
CA PRO A 304 -5.41 -6.09 -20.41
C PRO A 304 -5.84 -6.92 -19.19
N GLY A 305 -5.92 -6.25 -18.04
CA GLY A 305 -6.28 -6.86 -16.78
C GLY A 305 -5.22 -6.59 -15.72
N ILE A 306 -5.06 -7.52 -14.78
CA ILE A 306 -4.12 -7.38 -13.66
C ILE A 306 -3.01 -8.40 -13.82
N ARG A 307 -1.76 -7.92 -13.74
CA ARG A 307 -0.56 -8.77 -13.78
C ARG A 307 0.37 -8.39 -12.64
N TRP A 308 0.89 -9.39 -11.99
CA TRP A 308 1.90 -9.24 -10.95
C TRP A 308 3.29 -9.52 -11.49
N TYR A 309 4.23 -8.74 -11.02
CA TYR A 309 5.66 -8.88 -11.29
C TYR A 309 6.41 -8.98 -9.99
N ARG A 310 7.46 -9.79 -9.95
CA ARG A 310 8.34 -9.94 -8.78
C ARG A 310 9.79 -10.02 -9.24
N SER A 311 10.68 -9.50 -8.39
CA SER A 311 12.11 -9.66 -8.52
C SER A 311 12.74 -9.71 -7.13
N THR A 312 13.77 -10.52 -6.99
CA THR A 312 14.63 -10.53 -5.80
C THR A 312 15.99 -9.98 -6.21
N PHE A 313 16.56 -9.11 -5.40
CA PHE A 313 17.85 -8.48 -5.63
C PHE A 313 18.65 -8.37 -4.34
N ASN A 314 19.97 -8.29 -4.43
CA ASN A 314 20.86 -8.11 -3.29
C ASN A 314 21.45 -6.70 -3.30
N LEU A 315 21.62 -6.15 -2.11
CA LEU A 315 22.41 -4.96 -1.87
C LEU A 315 23.62 -5.29 -1.00
N SER A 316 24.70 -4.57 -1.23
CA SER A 316 25.92 -4.65 -0.45
C SER A 316 26.50 -3.24 -0.30
N VAL A 317 25.82 -2.43 0.51
CA VAL A 317 26.29 -1.07 0.84
C VAL A 317 27.52 -1.21 1.74
N PRO A 318 28.58 -0.41 1.55
CA PRO A 318 29.78 -0.48 2.42
C PRO A 318 29.44 -0.28 3.90
N THR A 319 30.11 -1.04 4.77
CA THR A 319 29.94 -0.90 6.23
C THR A 319 30.29 0.51 6.68
N GLY A 320 29.46 1.09 7.55
CA GLY A 320 29.63 2.47 8.00
C GLY A 320 29.19 3.52 6.98
N GLN A 321 28.44 3.11 5.95
CA GLN A 321 27.78 3.98 5.00
C GLN A 321 26.27 3.73 5.04
N ASP A 322 25.50 4.80 5.00
CA ASP A 322 24.06 4.77 4.78
C ASP A 322 23.75 5.26 3.36
N THR A 323 22.82 4.57 2.70
CA THR A 323 22.42 4.88 1.33
C THR A 323 20.91 4.79 1.21
N THR A 324 20.28 5.87 0.77
CA THR A 324 18.86 5.89 0.47
C THR A 324 18.59 5.43 -0.96
N PHE A 325 17.47 4.75 -1.15
CA PHE A 325 17.03 4.20 -2.43
C PHE A 325 15.65 4.70 -2.80
N GLN A 326 15.36 4.66 -4.08
CA GLN A 326 14.04 4.92 -4.64
C GLN A 326 13.68 3.87 -5.68
N VAL A 327 12.39 3.63 -5.85
CA VAL A 327 11.87 2.95 -7.04
C VAL A 327 11.64 4.00 -8.12
N VAL A 328 12.14 3.75 -9.32
CA VAL A 328 11.95 4.61 -10.49
C VAL A 328 11.10 3.87 -11.51
N VAL A 329 9.98 4.46 -11.86
CA VAL A 329 9.08 3.98 -12.90
C VAL A 329 9.35 4.76 -14.17
N LYS A 330 9.71 4.06 -15.24
CA LYS A 330 9.81 4.66 -16.58
C LYS A 330 8.48 4.46 -17.30
N PRO A 331 7.76 5.54 -17.64
CA PRO A 331 6.55 5.42 -18.45
C PRO A 331 6.81 4.78 -19.81
N SER A 332 5.84 4.05 -20.35
CA SER A 332 5.91 3.48 -21.71
C SER A 332 5.42 4.45 -22.79
N GLY A 333 4.57 5.40 -22.41
CA GLY A 333 4.03 6.40 -23.32
C GLY A 333 5.04 7.49 -23.72
N ASN A 334 4.70 8.24 -24.74
CA ASN A 334 5.60 9.24 -25.35
C ASN A 334 5.55 10.65 -24.71
N GLY A 335 5.01 10.77 -23.49
CA GLY A 335 4.96 12.03 -22.74
C GLY A 335 4.02 13.09 -23.30
N LYS A 336 3.10 12.73 -24.20
CA LYS A 336 2.13 13.67 -24.81
C LYS A 336 0.81 13.77 -24.06
N ASP A 337 0.66 13.05 -22.96
CA ASP A 337 -0.53 13.18 -22.12
C ASP A 337 -0.53 14.51 -21.36
N PRO A 338 -1.72 15.03 -21.10
CA PRO A 338 -1.90 16.30 -20.41
C PRO A 338 -1.26 16.41 -19.03
N GLY A 339 -0.92 15.27 -18.39
CA GLY A 339 -0.22 15.23 -17.11
C GLY A 339 1.31 15.30 -17.23
N GLY A 340 1.89 15.33 -18.44
CA GLY A 340 3.34 15.35 -18.66
C GLY A 340 4.05 14.02 -18.33
N VAL A 341 3.29 12.97 -18.05
CA VAL A 341 3.74 11.59 -17.81
C VAL A 341 3.08 10.76 -18.89
N GLY A 342 3.83 9.98 -19.63
CA GLY A 342 3.31 9.26 -20.78
C GLY A 342 2.05 8.43 -20.47
N ALA A 343 1.19 8.31 -21.49
CA ALA A 343 -0.06 7.53 -21.43
C ALA A 343 0.22 6.03 -21.31
N ASP A 344 0.47 5.57 -20.09
CA ASP A 344 0.69 4.14 -19.85
C ASP A 344 -0.60 3.35 -19.75
N HIS A 345 -1.75 4.05 -19.66
CA HIS A 345 -3.07 3.46 -19.46
C HIS A 345 -3.07 2.35 -18.41
N SER A 346 -2.36 2.61 -17.29
CA SER A 346 -2.18 1.64 -16.21
C SER A 346 -2.05 2.30 -14.85
N GLN A 347 -2.27 1.48 -13.83
CA GLN A 347 -1.92 1.78 -12.45
C GLN A 347 -1.01 0.67 -11.94
N ALA A 348 0.06 1.03 -11.21
CA ALA A 348 0.97 0.06 -10.64
C ALA A 348 1.14 0.29 -9.14
N THR A 349 0.76 -0.70 -8.33
CA THR A 349 1.01 -0.70 -6.89
C THR A 349 2.36 -1.37 -6.63
N ILE A 350 3.24 -0.68 -5.90
CA ILE A 350 4.64 -1.06 -5.73
C ILE A 350 4.88 -1.48 -4.27
N PHE A 351 5.52 -2.63 -4.08
CA PHE A 351 5.87 -3.16 -2.77
C PHE A 351 7.37 -3.43 -2.70
N VAL A 352 8.02 -3.00 -1.63
CA VAL A 352 9.41 -3.35 -1.31
C VAL A 352 9.42 -4.09 0.03
N ASN A 353 9.97 -5.29 0.04
CA ASN A 353 10.00 -6.18 1.21
C ASN A 353 8.63 -6.31 1.90
N GLY A 354 7.57 -6.34 1.10
CA GLY A 354 6.21 -6.49 1.59
C GLY A 354 5.52 -5.18 2.01
N TRP A 355 6.20 -4.03 1.93
CA TRP A 355 5.62 -2.72 2.25
C TRP A 355 5.17 -2.01 0.98
N ASN A 356 3.93 -1.52 0.97
CA ASN A 356 3.47 -0.64 -0.09
C ASN A 356 4.26 0.67 -0.04
N THR A 357 5.03 0.94 -1.08
CA THR A 357 5.85 2.15 -1.22
C THR A 357 5.18 3.23 -2.03
N GLY A 358 4.06 2.91 -2.67
CA GLY A 358 3.28 3.86 -3.45
C GLY A 358 2.51 3.24 -4.60
N VAL A 359 1.70 4.08 -5.23
CA VAL A 359 0.90 3.74 -6.41
C VAL A 359 1.27 4.70 -7.54
N TYR A 360 1.82 4.13 -8.61
CA TYR A 360 2.02 4.85 -9.86
C TYR A 360 0.72 4.89 -10.65
N VAL A 361 0.29 6.09 -11.06
CA VAL A 361 -0.91 6.29 -11.87
C VAL A 361 -0.48 6.89 -13.21
N GLY A 362 -0.30 6.04 -14.21
CA GLY A 362 0.35 6.34 -15.47
C GLY A 362 -0.35 7.41 -16.32
N ASP A 363 -1.67 7.58 -16.15
CA ASP A 363 -2.44 8.56 -16.93
C ASP A 363 -2.51 9.94 -16.27
N VAL A 364 -2.01 10.09 -15.06
CA VAL A 364 -2.15 11.32 -14.25
C VAL A 364 -0.83 11.96 -13.92
N GLY A 365 0.17 11.17 -13.52
CA GLY A 365 1.47 11.69 -13.09
C GLY A 365 1.40 12.82 -12.05
N PRO A 366 2.46 13.57 -11.84
CA PRO A 366 3.81 13.45 -12.45
C PRO A 366 4.72 12.45 -11.71
N GLN A 367 4.24 11.79 -10.64
CA GLN A 367 5.09 10.98 -9.78
C GLN A 367 5.55 9.69 -10.47
N THR A 368 6.86 9.59 -10.71
CA THR A 368 7.54 8.42 -11.26
C THR A 368 8.65 7.89 -10.34
N ARG A 369 8.88 8.56 -9.21
CA ARG A 369 9.93 8.23 -8.24
C ARG A 369 9.31 8.05 -6.87
N PHE A 370 9.58 6.91 -6.25
CA PHE A 370 9.02 6.52 -4.96
C PHE A 370 10.15 6.22 -4.00
N VAL A 371 10.34 7.05 -3.00
CA VAL A 371 11.37 6.86 -1.98
C VAL A 371 11.07 5.57 -1.21
N ILE A 372 12.10 4.76 -1.02
CA ILE A 372 12.01 3.57 -0.18
C ILE A 372 12.44 3.99 1.24
N PRO A 373 11.54 3.96 2.23
CA PRO A 373 11.91 4.22 3.61
C PRO A 373 13.02 3.28 4.09
N ALA A 374 13.97 3.79 4.85
CA ALA A 374 15.14 3.03 5.31
C ALA A 374 14.77 1.71 6.00
N GLY A 375 13.68 1.69 6.77
CA GLY A 375 13.19 0.47 7.43
C GLY A 375 12.57 -0.59 6.49
N PHE A 376 12.37 -0.27 5.21
CA PHE A 376 11.76 -1.19 4.24
C PHE A 376 12.80 -1.97 3.43
N ILE A 377 14.06 -1.53 3.41
CA ILE A 377 15.10 -2.09 2.57
C ILE A 377 16.26 -2.65 3.41
N ASN A 378 16.78 -3.79 2.98
CA ASN A 378 17.97 -4.39 3.58
C ASN A 378 19.20 -3.95 2.78
N LEU A 379 20.05 -3.12 3.36
CA LEU A 379 21.26 -2.61 2.70
C LEU A 379 22.37 -3.66 2.55
N HIS A 380 22.29 -4.78 3.29
CA HIS A 380 23.34 -5.81 3.35
C HIS A 380 22.76 -7.21 3.10
N GLY A 381 22.02 -7.39 2.04
CA GLY A 381 21.45 -8.69 1.72
C GLY A 381 20.29 -8.66 0.75
N SER A 382 19.46 -9.68 0.84
CA SER A 382 18.36 -9.91 -0.09
C SER A 382 17.19 -8.98 0.16
N ASN A 383 16.61 -8.49 -0.93
CA ASN A 383 15.40 -7.68 -0.98
C ASN A 383 14.45 -8.23 -2.03
N THR A 384 13.17 -8.00 -1.85
CA THR A 384 12.13 -8.34 -2.82
C THR A 384 11.39 -7.08 -3.25
N ILE A 385 11.20 -6.92 -4.55
CA ILE A 385 10.25 -5.95 -5.10
C ILE A 385 9.12 -6.69 -5.79
N ALA A 386 7.89 -6.28 -5.54
CA ALA A 386 6.71 -6.78 -6.21
C ALA A 386 5.87 -5.62 -6.74
N VAL A 387 5.26 -5.82 -7.90
CA VAL A 387 4.45 -4.78 -8.56
C VAL A 387 3.18 -5.40 -9.10
N ALA A 388 2.03 -4.82 -8.74
CA ALA A 388 0.74 -5.17 -9.32
C ALA A 388 0.36 -4.14 -10.37
N VAL A 389 0.38 -4.51 -11.64
CA VAL A 389 -0.01 -3.64 -12.77
C VAL A 389 -1.43 -3.93 -13.18
N ALA A 390 -2.33 -2.94 -13.03
CA ALA A 390 -3.67 -2.95 -13.58
C ALA A 390 -3.63 -2.18 -14.91
N ALA A 391 -3.67 -2.92 -16.02
CA ALA A 391 -3.54 -2.40 -17.37
C ALA A 391 -4.90 -2.30 -18.05
N LYS A 392 -5.24 -1.15 -18.60
CA LYS A 392 -6.55 -0.87 -19.20
C LYS A 392 -6.72 -1.53 -20.56
N GLU A 393 -5.65 -1.63 -21.34
CA GLU A 393 -5.64 -2.17 -22.69
C GLU A 393 -4.33 -2.90 -23.02
N ALA A 394 -4.25 -3.56 -24.15
CA ALA A 394 -2.99 -4.16 -24.61
C ALA A 394 -1.95 -3.08 -24.93
N GLY A 395 -0.70 -3.34 -24.57
CA GLY A 395 0.40 -2.36 -24.64
C GLY A 395 0.51 -1.43 -23.43
N SER A 396 -0.47 -1.45 -22.52
CA SER A 396 -0.45 -0.67 -21.28
C SER A 396 0.57 -1.21 -20.27
N GLY A 397 1.04 -0.33 -19.41
CA GLY A 397 1.96 -0.63 -18.33
C GLY A 397 3.26 0.17 -18.42
N PRO A 398 4.05 0.25 -17.34
CA PRO A 398 5.36 0.89 -17.36
C PRO A 398 6.32 0.24 -18.36
N ALA A 399 7.19 1.03 -18.99
CA ALA A 399 8.27 0.47 -19.82
C ALA A 399 9.28 -0.33 -18.97
N SER A 400 9.62 0.20 -17.79
CA SER A 400 10.49 -0.47 -16.83
C SER A 400 10.31 0.09 -15.42
N ILE A 401 10.71 -0.70 -14.44
CA ILE A 401 10.86 -0.29 -13.05
C ILE A 401 12.25 -0.69 -12.57
N THR A 402 12.96 0.25 -11.93
CA THR A 402 14.30 0.06 -11.36
C THR A 402 14.32 0.46 -9.89
N VAL A 403 15.35 0.01 -9.18
CA VAL A 403 15.71 0.49 -7.84
C VAL A 403 17.03 1.23 -7.97
N GLU A 404 17.06 2.47 -7.54
CA GLU A 404 18.21 3.35 -7.74
C GLU A 404 18.65 3.99 -6.41
N PRO A 405 19.96 4.07 -6.13
CA PRO A 405 20.46 4.87 -5.03
C PRO A 405 20.25 6.36 -5.30
N THR A 406 19.95 7.14 -4.27
CA THR A 406 19.72 8.59 -4.41
C THR A 406 20.74 9.43 -3.65
N HIS A 407 21.04 9.04 -2.43
CA HIS A 407 21.96 9.75 -1.57
C HIS A 407 22.70 8.78 -0.67
N SER A 408 23.96 9.05 -0.45
CA SER A 408 24.81 8.27 0.44
C SER A 408 25.55 9.20 1.41
N VAL A 409 25.74 8.71 2.64
CA VAL A 409 26.57 9.36 3.65
C VAL A 409 27.46 8.32 4.34
N THR A 410 28.65 8.73 4.75
CA THR A 410 29.47 7.90 5.64
C THR A 410 29.02 8.10 7.10
N GLY A 411 29.21 7.10 7.92
CA GLY A 411 28.80 7.10 9.33
C GLY A 411 27.30 6.89 9.48
N SER A 412 26.90 6.21 10.54
CA SER A 412 25.51 6.03 10.90
C SER A 412 25.32 6.57 12.31
N LEU A 413 24.42 7.52 12.47
CA LEU A 413 23.99 8.00 13.79
C LEU A 413 22.84 7.16 14.35
N VAL A 414 22.31 6.26 13.55
CA VAL A 414 21.18 5.40 13.88
C VAL A 414 21.67 3.96 13.86
N GLY A 415 21.34 3.19 14.89
CA GLY A 415 21.64 1.76 14.93
C GLY A 415 21.03 1.00 13.72
N ASP A 416 21.44 -0.24 13.54
CA ASP A 416 21.04 -1.09 12.41
C ASP A 416 19.51 -1.28 12.36
N LEU A 417 18.84 -0.42 11.61
CA LEU A 417 17.39 -0.47 11.35
C LEU A 417 17.03 -1.41 10.19
N ASN A 418 18.00 -2.10 9.62
CA ASN A 418 17.96 -2.67 8.29
C ASN A 418 17.44 -4.10 8.20
N LYS A 419 16.68 -4.58 9.16
CA LYS A 419 16.04 -5.90 9.05
C LYS A 419 14.63 -5.74 8.49
N ALA A 420 14.48 -5.87 7.17
CA ALA A 420 13.16 -6.04 6.58
C ALA A 420 12.50 -7.31 7.12
N PRO A 421 11.22 -7.24 7.54
CA PRO A 421 10.50 -8.43 7.99
C PRO A 421 10.45 -9.49 6.89
N ALA A 422 10.78 -10.72 7.20
CA ALA A 422 10.69 -11.84 6.27
C ALA A 422 9.26 -12.37 6.15
N TYR A 423 8.95 -12.94 5.00
CA TYR A 423 7.76 -13.76 4.84
C TYR A 423 7.82 -14.94 5.82
N SER A 424 6.79 -15.13 6.60
CA SER A 424 6.53 -16.40 7.25
C SER A 424 5.28 -17.01 6.61
N PRO A 425 5.33 -18.31 6.22
CA PRO A 425 4.13 -18.99 5.78
C PRO A 425 3.07 -18.84 6.84
N ARG A 426 1.88 -18.46 6.43
CA ARG A 426 0.78 -18.44 7.36
C ARG A 426 0.46 -19.84 7.82
N THR A 427 0.75 -20.09 9.02
CA THR A 427 -0.19 -20.77 9.86
C THR A 427 -1.28 -19.74 10.16
N PRO A 428 -2.56 -20.03 9.87
CA PRO A 428 -3.62 -19.30 10.52
C PRO A 428 -3.22 -19.33 11.99
N ASP A 429 -3.06 -18.13 12.55
CA ASP A 429 -2.82 -18.05 13.98
C ASP A 429 -3.90 -18.94 14.59
N PRO A 430 -3.59 -20.12 15.13
CA PRO A 430 -4.60 -20.80 15.88
C PRO A 430 -5.01 -19.73 16.87
N ALA A 431 -6.30 -19.55 17.06
CA ALA A 431 -6.85 -18.65 18.06
C ALA A 431 -6.40 -19.09 19.47
N THR A 432 -5.11 -19.16 19.67
CA THR A 432 -4.37 -19.51 20.88
C THR A 432 -3.99 -18.27 21.63
N GLY A 433 -4.42 -17.11 21.17
CA GLY A 433 -4.43 -15.94 22.00
C GLY A 433 -5.41 -16.19 23.14
N THR A 434 -4.89 -16.48 24.33
CA THR A 434 -5.66 -16.48 25.58
C THR A 434 -6.33 -15.13 25.86
N VAL A 435 -6.04 -14.14 25.03
CA VAL A 435 -6.58 -12.77 25.13
C VAL A 435 -7.29 -12.42 23.82
N PRO A 436 -8.62 -12.23 23.81
CA PRO A 436 -9.32 -11.75 22.64
C PRO A 436 -8.85 -10.36 22.22
N SER A 437 -8.89 -10.06 20.92
CA SER A 437 -8.55 -8.74 20.36
C SER A 437 -9.60 -7.72 20.78
N LEU A 438 -9.41 -7.10 21.92
CA LEU A 438 -10.30 -6.05 22.46
C LEU A 438 -9.60 -4.69 22.39
N VAL A 439 -10.33 -3.67 21.96
CA VAL A 439 -9.85 -2.27 21.93
C VAL A 439 -10.91 -1.36 22.57
N PRO A 440 -10.57 -0.67 23.66
CA PRO A 440 -9.35 -0.76 24.46
C PRO A 440 -9.24 -2.09 25.24
N LEU A 441 -8.01 -2.53 25.51
CA LEU A 441 -7.82 -3.72 26.33
C LEU A 441 -8.26 -3.41 27.77
N PRO A 442 -9.12 -4.24 28.40
CA PRO A 442 -9.50 -4.04 29.80
C PRO A 442 -8.29 -4.15 30.74
N ALA A 443 -8.31 -3.37 31.82
CA ALA A 443 -7.27 -3.43 32.86
C ALA A 443 -7.15 -4.81 33.52
N SER A 444 -8.21 -5.60 33.49
CA SER A 444 -8.24 -6.98 33.97
C SER A 444 -9.11 -7.81 33.03
N LEU A 445 -8.56 -8.88 32.49
CA LEU A 445 -9.26 -9.84 31.63
C LEU A 445 -8.94 -11.26 32.11
N LYS A 446 -9.98 -12.02 32.36
CA LYS A 446 -9.87 -13.47 32.60
C LYS A 446 -10.58 -14.19 31.47
N THR A 447 -9.88 -15.10 30.83
CA THR A 447 -10.46 -16.06 29.90
C THR A 447 -10.67 -17.38 30.64
N ASP A 448 -11.77 -18.02 30.45
CA ASP A 448 -11.97 -19.38 30.93
C ASP A 448 -11.88 -20.39 29.78
N SER A 449 -11.75 -21.66 30.13
CA SER A 449 -11.66 -22.77 29.17
C SER A 449 -13.02 -23.30 28.75
N GLY A 450 -14.10 -22.63 29.11
CA GLY A 450 -15.47 -23.02 28.72
C GLY A 450 -15.70 -22.93 27.23
N ALA A 451 -16.69 -23.61 26.73
CA ALA A 451 -17.10 -23.49 25.34
C ALA A 451 -17.52 -22.04 25.05
N PRO A 452 -17.13 -21.47 23.89
CA PRO A 452 -17.51 -20.10 23.55
C PRO A 452 -19.03 -19.96 23.44
N PHE A 453 -19.57 -18.85 23.93
CA PHE A 453 -20.98 -18.57 23.75
C PHE A 453 -21.26 -18.33 22.25
N ALA A 454 -22.09 -19.19 21.69
CA ALA A 454 -22.53 -19.06 20.30
C ALA A 454 -23.76 -18.18 20.21
N LEU A 455 -23.57 -16.97 19.69
CA LEU A 455 -24.67 -16.08 19.37
C LEU A 455 -25.46 -16.65 18.18
N LYS A 456 -26.77 -16.79 18.33
CA LYS A 456 -27.69 -17.28 17.29
C LYS A 456 -28.78 -16.26 17.05
N ASP A 457 -29.49 -16.36 15.93
CA ASP A 457 -30.67 -15.57 15.63
C ASP A 457 -31.78 -15.66 16.71
N SER A 458 -31.83 -16.80 17.38
CA SER A 458 -32.75 -17.09 18.49
C SER A 458 -32.24 -16.68 19.88
N THR A 459 -31.03 -16.05 19.95
CA THR A 459 -30.48 -15.64 21.25
C THR A 459 -31.28 -14.48 21.84
N VAL A 460 -31.74 -14.67 23.09
CA VAL A 460 -32.54 -13.68 23.81
C VAL A 460 -31.67 -12.86 24.76
N ILE A 461 -31.80 -11.56 24.72
CA ILE A 461 -31.19 -10.65 25.68
C ILE A 461 -32.17 -10.40 26.82
N VAL A 462 -31.79 -10.81 28.01
CA VAL A 462 -32.57 -10.56 29.23
C VAL A 462 -31.90 -9.45 30.05
N ALA A 463 -32.56 -8.36 30.26
CA ALA A 463 -32.06 -7.23 31.03
C ALA A 463 -33.05 -6.86 32.14
N LYS A 464 -32.55 -6.76 33.37
CA LYS A 464 -33.36 -6.31 34.51
C LYS A 464 -33.07 -4.82 34.76
N GLY A 465 -34.08 -3.98 34.50
CA GLY A 465 -34.01 -2.56 34.83
C GLY A 465 -33.21 -1.64 33.89
N GLN A 466 -32.71 -2.15 32.76
CA GLN A 466 -31.83 -1.43 31.83
C GLN A 466 -32.33 -1.55 30.36
N ALA A 467 -33.61 -1.34 30.15
CA ALA A 467 -34.24 -1.59 28.84
C ALA A 467 -33.66 -0.72 27.70
N SER A 468 -33.32 0.54 27.98
CA SER A 468 -32.75 1.44 26.94
C SER A 468 -31.34 1.00 26.50
N GLU A 469 -30.47 0.61 27.43
CA GLU A 469 -29.13 0.17 27.13
C GLU A 469 -29.12 -1.21 26.42
N SER A 470 -30.02 -2.09 26.84
CA SER A 470 -30.24 -3.37 26.19
C SER A 470 -30.72 -3.23 24.75
N ALA A 471 -31.59 -2.26 24.48
CA ALA A 471 -32.04 -1.95 23.11
C ALA A 471 -30.91 -1.44 22.23
N LYS A 472 -30.02 -0.59 22.77
CA LYS A 472 -28.83 -0.12 22.07
C LYS A 472 -27.89 -1.27 21.76
N PHE A 473 -27.62 -2.12 22.75
CA PHE A 473 -26.77 -3.29 22.59
C PHE A 473 -27.34 -4.26 21.54
N LEU A 474 -28.63 -4.55 21.60
CA LEU A 474 -29.31 -5.36 20.59
C LEU A 474 -29.18 -4.76 19.18
N THR A 475 -29.29 -3.44 19.05
CA THR A 475 -29.10 -2.76 17.78
C THR A 475 -27.67 -2.94 17.23
N ILE A 476 -26.67 -2.86 18.10
CA ILE A 476 -25.26 -3.10 17.72
C ILE A 476 -25.06 -4.55 17.27
N LEU A 477 -25.58 -5.51 18.05
CA LEU A 477 -25.48 -6.92 17.72
C LEU A 477 -26.15 -7.26 16.38
N ARG A 478 -27.34 -6.75 16.14
CA ARG A 478 -28.06 -6.95 14.87
C ARG A 478 -27.30 -6.39 13.68
N ARG A 479 -26.71 -5.21 13.83
CA ARG A 479 -25.83 -4.62 12.78
C ARG A 479 -24.57 -5.45 12.52
N SER A 480 -23.98 -6.00 13.58
CA SER A 480 -22.73 -6.76 13.49
C SER A 480 -22.92 -8.18 12.96
N THR A 481 -24.04 -8.81 13.28
CA THR A 481 -24.32 -10.23 12.98
C THR A 481 -25.22 -10.41 11.76
N GLY A 482 -26.02 -9.40 11.41
CA GLY A 482 -27.11 -9.54 10.44
C GLY A 482 -28.32 -10.32 10.96
N PHE A 483 -28.36 -10.68 12.23
CA PHE A 483 -29.52 -11.35 12.83
C PHE A 483 -30.71 -10.42 13.00
N PRO A 484 -31.95 -10.91 12.90
CA PRO A 484 -33.17 -10.11 13.02
C PRO A 484 -33.38 -9.46 14.39
#